data_d49b2101651ef2b6fa212233ec409624
#
_entry.id   d49b2101651ef2b6fa212233ec409624
#
_cell.length_a   1.000
_cell.length_b   1.000
_cell.length_c   1.000
_cell.angle_alpha   90.00
_cell.angle_beta   90.00
_cell.angle_gamma   90.00
#
_symmetry.space_group_name_H-M   'P 1'
#
loop_
_entity.id
_entity.type
_entity.pdbx_description
1 polymer ?
#
loop_
_entity_poly.entity_id
_entity_poly.type
_entity_poly.pdbx_seq_one_letter_code
_entity_poly.pdbx_strand_id
1 'polypeptide(L)'
;MNINLSYLEDITGGDISVIQEMLDLFIQDIPKHTGNMMAFFKEGNLEDLAKEAHMLKPTVQYVGLFQMHEDLKQIETLAKNSGDRAKIGELLDSVKAEAEVSVPALKAKRDELA
;
A
#
# COMPACT_ATOMS: atom_id res chain seq x y z
N MET A 1 10.25 -3.79 -9.42
CA MET A 1 9.82 -3.85 -8.01
C MET A 1 9.73 -5.30 -7.58
N ASN A 2 10.37 -5.64 -6.47
CA ASN A 2 10.43 -7.03 -6.01
C ASN A 2 9.34 -7.31 -4.99
N ILE A 3 8.41 -8.19 -5.36
CA ILE A 3 7.41 -8.71 -4.44
C ILE A 3 8.05 -9.84 -3.63
N ASN A 4 7.87 -9.81 -2.31
CA ASN A 4 8.38 -10.84 -1.41
C ASN A 4 7.22 -11.47 -0.65
N LEU A 5 6.95 -12.75 -0.90
CA LEU A 5 5.84 -13.47 -0.29
C LEU A 5 6.25 -14.29 0.94
N SER A 6 7.49 -14.19 1.39
CA SER A 6 8.00 -14.99 2.53
C SER A 6 7.13 -14.84 3.78
N TYR A 7 6.71 -13.63 4.10
CA TYR A 7 5.84 -13.37 5.25
C TYR A 7 4.50 -14.08 5.12
N LEU A 8 3.87 -13.99 3.94
CA LEU A 8 2.59 -14.66 3.69
C LEU A 8 2.74 -16.18 3.75
N GLU A 9 3.83 -16.72 3.24
CA GLU A 9 4.12 -18.15 3.32
C GLU A 9 4.22 -18.59 4.78
N ASP A 10 4.90 -17.80 5.61
CA ASP A 10 5.08 -18.11 7.04
C ASP A 10 3.75 -18.11 7.79
N ILE A 11 2.94 -17.06 7.63
CA ILE A 11 1.69 -16.92 8.39
C ILE A 11 0.57 -17.83 7.91
N THR A 12 0.65 -18.32 6.67
CA THR A 12 -0.37 -19.23 6.09
C THR A 12 0.06 -20.68 6.10
N GLY A 13 1.29 -20.98 6.53
CA GLY A 13 1.86 -22.32 6.42
C GLY A 13 2.06 -22.78 4.98
N GLY A 14 2.17 -21.84 4.04
CA GLY A 14 2.37 -22.14 2.63
C GLY A 14 1.10 -22.51 1.88
N ASP A 15 -0.08 -22.27 2.47
CA ASP A 15 -1.36 -22.58 1.82
C ASP A 15 -1.59 -21.65 0.62
N ILE A 16 -1.42 -22.18 -0.58
CA ILE A 16 -1.50 -21.44 -1.84
C ILE A 16 -2.86 -20.77 -2.01
N SER A 17 -3.93 -21.48 -1.69
CA SER A 17 -5.31 -20.93 -1.81
C SER A 17 -5.50 -19.67 -0.96
N VAL A 18 -5.01 -19.71 0.29
CA VAL A 18 -5.10 -18.58 1.20
C VAL A 18 -4.23 -17.41 0.71
N ILE A 19 -3.02 -17.71 0.24
CA ILE A 19 -2.11 -16.68 -0.30
C ILE A 19 -2.78 -16.00 -1.51
N GLN A 20 -3.39 -16.76 -2.42
CA GLN A 20 -4.09 -16.20 -3.57
C GLN A 20 -5.24 -15.29 -3.17
N GLU A 21 -6.03 -15.69 -2.17
CA GLU A 21 -7.13 -14.86 -1.64
C GLU A 21 -6.60 -13.55 -1.06
N MET A 22 -5.49 -13.61 -0.31
CA MET A 22 -4.87 -12.42 0.25
C MET A 22 -4.34 -11.49 -0.84
N LEU A 23 -3.69 -12.05 -1.87
CA LEU A 23 -3.21 -11.25 -3.00
C LEU A 23 -4.36 -10.58 -3.74
N ASP A 24 -5.49 -11.26 -3.93
CA ASP A 24 -6.68 -10.67 -4.56
C ASP A 24 -7.19 -9.47 -3.77
N LEU A 25 -7.22 -9.57 -2.44
CA LEU A 25 -7.60 -8.45 -1.58
C LEU A 25 -6.63 -7.28 -1.72
N PHE A 26 -5.34 -7.55 -1.70
CA PHE A 26 -4.31 -6.50 -1.78
C PHE A 26 -4.33 -5.79 -3.14
N ILE A 27 -4.58 -6.55 -4.22
CA ILE A 27 -4.72 -6.00 -5.57
C ILE A 27 -5.88 -5.00 -5.64
N GLN A 28 -6.95 -5.25 -4.90
CA GLN A 28 -8.09 -4.34 -4.79
C GLN A 28 -7.82 -3.18 -3.83
N ASP A 29 -7.23 -3.46 -2.68
CA ASP A 29 -7.04 -2.48 -1.61
C ASP A 29 -6.01 -1.41 -1.93
N ILE A 30 -4.91 -1.77 -2.59
CA ILE A 30 -3.85 -0.81 -2.90
C ILE A 30 -4.38 0.35 -3.75
N PRO A 31 -5.05 0.12 -4.90
CA PRO A 31 -5.59 1.24 -5.68
C PRO A 31 -6.70 2.00 -4.94
N LYS A 32 -7.54 1.29 -4.20
CA LYS A 32 -8.66 1.89 -3.45
C LYS A 32 -8.14 2.89 -2.41
N HIS A 33 -7.23 2.45 -1.56
CA HIS A 33 -6.68 3.31 -0.51
C HIS A 33 -5.81 4.43 -1.08
N THR A 34 -5.07 4.16 -2.15
CA THR A 34 -4.28 5.20 -2.84
C THR A 34 -5.20 6.27 -3.41
N GLY A 35 -6.29 5.88 -4.07
CA GLY A 35 -7.28 6.82 -4.59
C GLY A 35 -7.94 7.65 -3.50
N ASN A 36 -8.30 7.02 -2.38
CA ASN A 36 -8.88 7.72 -1.24
C ASN A 36 -7.91 8.76 -0.67
N MET A 37 -6.63 8.39 -0.53
CA MET A 37 -5.61 9.32 -0.03
C MET A 37 -5.47 10.55 -0.94
N MET A 38 -5.46 10.33 -2.25
CA MET A 38 -5.37 11.42 -3.22
C MET A 38 -6.55 12.38 -3.09
N ALA A 39 -7.76 11.83 -2.93
CA ALA A 39 -8.99 12.62 -2.75
C ALA A 39 -8.95 13.43 -1.45
N PHE A 40 -8.59 12.81 -0.33
CA PHE A 40 -8.50 13.49 0.96
C PHE A 40 -7.45 14.61 0.93
N PHE A 41 -6.32 14.37 0.30
CA PHE A 41 -5.29 15.38 0.16
C PHE A 41 -5.80 16.58 -0.63
N LYS A 42 -6.49 16.35 -1.74
CA LYS A 42 -7.07 17.40 -2.58
C LYS A 42 -8.09 18.23 -1.81
N GLU A 43 -8.87 17.60 -0.94
CA GLU A 43 -9.87 18.26 -0.10
C GLU A 43 -9.26 18.98 1.12
N GLY A 44 -7.98 18.78 1.39
CA GLY A 44 -7.34 19.29 2.59
C GLY A 44 -7.68 18.53 3.86
N ASN A 45 -8.24 17.33 3.73
CA ASN A 45 -8.66 16.49 4.85
C ASN A 45 -7.50 15.62 5.33
N LEU A 46 -6.58 16.22 6.09
CA LEU A 46 -5.37 15.54 6.55
C LEU A 46 -5.64 14.48 7.60
N GLU A 47 -6.71 14.61 8.38
CA GLU A 47 -7.08 13.61 9.38
C GLU A 47 -7.44 12.28 8.73
N ASP A 48 -8.32 12.31 7.74
CA ASP A 48 -8.72 11.10 7.02
C ASP A 48 -7.59 10.56 6.14
N LEU A 49 -6.76 11.45 5.60
CA LEU A 49 -5.56 11.04 4.87
C LEU A 49 -4.64 10.19 5.75
N ALA A 50 -4.40 10.63 6.98
CA ALA A 50 -3.56 9.89 7.94
C ALA A 50 -4.14 8.51 8.25
N LYS A 51 -5.45 8.43 8.44
CA LYS A 51 -6.15 7.16 8.71
C LYS A 51 -6.01 6.19 7.54
N GLU A 52 -6.16 6.70 6.33
CA GLU A 52 -6.07 5.88 5.12
C GLU A 52 -4.65 5.33 4.93
N ALA A 53 -3.63 6.17 5.13
CA ALA A 53 -2.23 5.74 5.08
C ALA A 53 -1.95 4.66 6.12
N HIS A 54 -2.48 4.83 7.33
CA HIS A 54 -2.34 3.85 8.41
C HIS A 54 -2.93 2.49 8.01
N MET A 55 -4.10 2.50 7.37
CA MET A 55 -4.80 1.28 6.96
C MET A 55 -4.04 0.52 5.88
N LEU A 56 -3.36 1.22 4.97
CA LEU A 56 -2.64 0.59 3.87
C LEU A 56 -1.26 0.05 4.27
N LYS A 57 -0.65 0.58 5.32
CA LYS A 57 0.72 0.18 5.73
C LYS A 57 0.91 -1.33 5.90
N PRO A 58 0.03 -2.05 6.64
CA PRO A 58 0.23 -3.50 6.80
C PRO A 58 0.18 -4.25 5.48
N THR A 59 -0.73 -3.87 4.59
CA THR A 59 -0.92 -4.54 3.30
C THR A 59 0.37 -4.54 2.48
N VAL A 60 1.00 -3.38 2.35
CA VAL A 60 2.23 -3.27 1.54
C VAL A 60 3.41 -3.97 2.21
N GLN A 61 3.44 -3.99 3.55
CA GLN A 61 4.47 -4.69 4.31
C GLN A 61 4.37 -6.21 4.11
N TYR A 62 3.16 -6.76 4.07
CA TYR A 62 2.93 -8.20 3.90
C TYR A 62 3.52 -8.76 2.61
N VAL A 63 3.64 -7.95 1.58
CA VAL A 63 4.17 -8.36 0.28
C VAL A 63 5.55 -7.80 -0.03
N GLY A 64 6.22 -7.23 0.97
CA GLY A 64 7.60 -6.78 0.84
C GLY A 64 7.81 -5.45 0.16
N LEU A 65 6.77 -4.63 0.04
CA LEU A 65 6.86 -3.30 -0.56
C LEU A 65 7.35 -2.28 0.49
N PHE A 66 8.60 -2.44 0.90
CA PHE A 66 9.14 -1.71 2.06
C PHE A 66 9.29 -0.20 1.81
N GLN A 67 9.60 0.22 0.59
CA GLN A 67 9.70 1.65 0.27
C GLN A 67 8.31 2.29 0.35
N MET A 68 7.31 1.62 -0.19
CA MET A 68 5.92 2.11 -0.12
C MET A 68 5.45 2.19 1.33
N HIS A 69 5.81 1.21 2.14
CA HIS A 69 5.53 1.22 3.58
C HIS A 69 6.16 2.44 4.26
N GLU A 70 7.41 2.74 3.95
CA GLU A 70 8.12 3.89 4.51
C GLU A 70 7.47 5.21 4.09
N ASP A 71 7.10 5.34 2.82
CA ASP A 71 6.40 6.53 2.31
C ASP A 71 5.06 6.72 3.01
N LEU A 72 4.29 5.64 3.21
CA LEU A 72 3.01 5.70 3.91
C LEU A 72 3.19 6.11 5.37
N LYS A 73 4.22 5.61 6.03
CA LYS A 73 4.55 5.97 7.41
C LYS A 73 4.84 7.47 7.52
N GLN A 74 5.60 8.03 6.59
CA GLN A 74 5.90 9.46 6.56
C GLN A 74 4.64 10.29 6.28
N ILE A 75 3.80 9.86 5.35
CA ILE A 75 2.51 10.52 5.06
C ILE A 75 1.66 10.56 6.32
N GLU A 76 1.52 9.44 7.01
CA GLU A 76 0.73 9.36 8.24
C GLU A 76 1.23 10.34 9.28
N THR A 77 2.54 10.36 9.52
CA THR A 77 3.16 11.23 10.52
C THR A 77 2.96 12.70 10.17
N LEU A 78 3.24 13.09 8.94
CA LEU A 78 3.10 14.48 8.50
C LEU A 78 1.63 14.93 8.51
N ALA A 79 0.71 14.08 8.08
CA ALA A 79 -0.70 14.42 8.06
C ALA A 79 -1.28 14.57 9.47
N LYS A 80 -0.89 13.72 10.42
CA LYS A 80 -1.31 13.82 11.82
C LYS A 80 -0.85 15.12 12.47
N ASN A 81 0.31 15.60 12.09
CA ASN A 81 0.92 16.79 12.69
C ASN A 81 0.63 18.06 11.88
N SER A 82 -0.27 17.99 10.91
CA SER A 82 -0.57 19.09 9.97
C SER A 82 0.72 19.67 9.36
N GLY A 83 1.63 18.75 9.00
CA GLY A 83 2.97 19.12 8.54
C GLY A 83 3.01 19.59 7.10
N ASP A 84 4.21 19.51 6.50
CA ASP A 84 4.51 20.06 5.19
C ASP A 84 3.63 19.44 4.08
N ARG A 85 2.67 20.24 3.58
CA ARG A 85 1.73 19.80 2.55
C ARG A 85 2.45 19.48 1.23
N ALA A 86 3.47 20.24 0.87
CA ALA A 86 4.25 19.95 -0.34
C ALA A 86 4.95 18.60 -0.24
N LYS A 87 5.49 18.28 0.92
CA LYS A 87 6.15 16.99 1.15
C LYS A 87 5.15 15.84 1.10
N ILE A 88 3.97 16.04 1.69
CA ILE A 88 2.89 15.04 1.61
C ILE A 88 2.54 14.77 0.15
N GLY A 89 2.40 15.81 -0.66
CA GLY A 89 2.10 15.68 -2.08
C GLY A 89 3.16 14.88 -2.84
N GLU A 90 4.44 15.15 -2.58
CA GLU A 90 5.55 14.39 -3.18
C GLU A 90 5.49 12.91 -2.79
N LEU A 91 5.23 12.62 -1.52
CA LEU A 91 5.12 11.24 -1.04
C LEU A 91 3.92 10.52 -1.65
N LEU A 92 2.79 11.22 -1.80
CA LEU A 92 1.60 10.65 -2.46
C LEU A 92 1.88 10.34 -3.92
N ASP A 93 2.61 11.19 -4.63
CA ASP A 93 3.00 10.92 -6.01
C ASP A 93 3.86 9.67 -6.10
N SER A 94 4.79 9.48 -5.16
CA SER A 94 5.61 8.27 -5.07
C SER A 94 4.76 7.03 -4.80
N VAL A 95 3.82 7.12 -3.87
CA VAL A 95 2.91 6.00 -3.54
C VAL A 95 2.06 5.64 -4.76
N LYS A 96 1.54 6.63 -5.46
CA LYS A 96 0.75 6.40 -6.68
C LYS A 96 1.57 5.67 -7.74
N ALA A 97 2.80 6.13 -8.00
CA ALA A 97 3.69 5.51 -8.98
C ALA A 97 4.02 4.07 -8.58
N GLU A 98 4.31 3.84 -7.29
CA GLU A 98 4.60 2.51 -6.77
C GLU A 98 3.38 1.58 -6.88
N ALA A 99 2.18 2.08 -6.64
CA ALA A 99 0.94 1.31 -6.78
C ALA A 99 0.74 0.89 -8.24
N GLU A 100 1.00 1.77 -9.19
CA GLU A 100 0.84 1.49 -10.62
C GLU A 100 1.79 0.37 -11.09
N VAL A 101 2.96 0.22 -10.47
CA VAL A 101 3.92 -0.83 -10.77
C VAL A 101 3.64 -2.10 -9.97
N SER A 102 3.29 -1.97 -8.69
CA SER A 102 3.14 -3.11 -7.79
C SER A 102 1.87 -3.93 -8.07
N VAL A 103 0.77 -3.29 -8.46
CA VAL A 103 -0.48 -4.02 -8.71
C VAL A 103 -0.34 -5.05 -9.84
N PRO A 104 0.23 -4.71 -11.01
CA PRO A 104 0.50 -5.74 -12.03
C PRO A 104 1.47 -6.82 -11.55
N ALA A 105 2.47 -6.46 -10.75
CA ALA A 105 3.43 -7.42 -10.19
C ALA A 105 2.75 -8.41 -9.24
N LEU A 106 1.81 -7.93 -8.41
CA LEU A 106 1.03 -8.79 -7.53
C LEU A 106 0.13 -9.74 -8.33
N LYS A 107 -0.49 -9.26 -9.39
CA LYS A 107 -1.31 -10.09 -10.29
C LYS A 107 -0.48 -11.18 -10.91
N ALA A 108 0.73 -10.87 -11.37
CA ALA A 108 1.64 -11.86 -11.96
C ALA A 108 2.01 -12.93 -10.92
N LYS A 109 2.31 -12.55 -9.69
CA LYS A 109 2.61 -13.49 -8.60
C LYS A 109 1.42 -14.39 -8.27
N ARG A 110 0.21 -13.81 -8.21
CA ARG A 110 -1.01 -14.58 -8.00
C ARG A 110 -1.19 -15.64 -9.08
N ASP A 111 -0.97 -15.27 -10.33
CA ASP A 111 -1.14 -16.17 -11.47
C ASP A 111 -0.08 -17.28 -11.48
N GLU A 112 1.14 -17.00 -11.06
CA GLU A 112 2.21 -17.99 -10.92
C GLU A 112 1.88 -19.07 -9.90
N LEU A 113 1.06 -18.74 -8.90
CA LEU A 113 0.66 -19.71 -7.85
C LEU A 113 -0.46 -20.65 -8.30
N ALA A 114 -1.14 -20.32 -9.38
CA ALA A 114 -2.30 -21.08 -9.86
C ALA A 114 -1.93 -22.45 -10.44
#